data_ffbed10d0e17e6fa99f54da19bb27f63
#
_entry.id   ffbed10d0e17e6fa99f54da19bb27f63
#
_cell.length_a   1.000
_cell.length_b   1.000
_cell.length_c   1.000
_cell.angle_alpha   90.00
_cell.angle_beta   90.00
_cell.angle_gamma   90.00
#
_symmetry.space_group_name_H-M   'P 1'
#
loop_
_entity.id
_entity.type
_entity.pdbx_description
1 polymer ?
#
loop_
_entity_poly.entity_id
_entity_poly.type
_entity_poly.pdbx_seq_one_letter_code
_entity_poly.pdbx_strand_id
1 'polypeptide(L)'
;MKFISIGPNDLNNYDTLISEKPAFLKIYSPGCGHCVAMKDAWNALKNSKELKNLDINIIEMDADAISDKVKSKSGQINGGVPTIRYVKKNGEKWVDYKNERSTKEMVDFVLEQMNIKNTQMGGKKIKKSIRKSIRKIKKSIRKSIRKSKKSRKTIRK
;
A
#
# COMPACT_ATOMS: atom_id res chain seq x y z
N MET A 1 -5.07 7.13 12.77
CA MET A 1 -5.45 7.71 11.46
C MET A 1 -6.26 8.99 11.66
N LYS A 2 -5.98 10.05 10.88
CA LYS A 2 -6.78 11.27 10.84
C LYS A 2 -7.23 11.50 9.38
N PHE A 3 -8.50 11.87 9.18
CA PHE A 3 -9.05 12.19 7.87
C PHE A 3 -9.22 13.71 7.76
N ILE A 4 -8.70 14.33 6.71
CA ILE A 4 -8.56 15.79 6.58
C ILE A 4 -8.96 16.18 5.17
N SER A 5 -9.78 17.22 5.06
CA SER A 5 -10.11 17.87 3.78
C SER A 5 -9.44 19.23 3.74
N ILE A 6 -8.79 19.58 2.63
CA ILE A 6 -8.07 20.84 2.41
C ILE A 6 -8.70 21.53 1.21
N GLY A 7 -9.34 22.63 1.45
CA GLY A 7 -9.83 23.56 0.44
C GLY A 7 -8.80 24.63 0.06
N PRO A 8 -9.13 25.50 -0.93
CA PRO A 8 -8.23 26.55 -1.41
C PRO A 8 -7.70 27.51 -0.34
N ASN A 9 -8.48 27.71 0.72
CA ASN A 9 -8.15 28.65 1.81
C ASN A 9 -7.46 28.00 3.03
N ASP A 10 -7.27 26.65 3.02
CA ASP A 10 -6.85 25.88 4.21
C ASP A 10 -5.38 25.42 4.18
N LEU A 11 -4.58 25.97 3.28
CA LEU A 11 -3.20 25.51 3.01
C LEU A 11 -2.21 25.67 4.17
N ASN A 12 -2.52 26.52 5.15
CA ASN A 12 -1.57 26.86 6.23
C ASN A 12 -1.15 25.66 7.09
N ASN A 13 -1.93 24.59 7.09
CA ASN A 13 -1.67 23.39 7.90
C ASN A 13 -1.02 22.24 7.12
N TYR A 14 -0.87 22.35 5.79
CA TYR A 14 -0.40 21.22 4.97
C TYR A 14 1.01 20.75 5.37
N ASP A 15 1.93 21.68 5.55
CA ASP A 15 3.31 21.34 5.95
C ASP A 15 3.38 20.64 7.30
N THR A 16 2.62 21.11 8.27
CA THR A 16 2.54 20.49 9.61
C THR A 16 2.02 19.06 9.50
N LEU A 17 0.95 18.85 8.72
CA LEU A 17 0.32 17.54 8.55
C LEU A 17 1.27 16.51 7.94
N ILE A 18 2.11 16.92 6.98
CA ILE A 18 3.08 16.02 6.32
C ILE A 18 4.35 15.87 7.17
N SER A 19 4.75 16.90 7.92
CA SER A 19 5.92 16.84 8.80
C SER A 19 5.72 15.89 9.97
N GLU A 20 4.52 15.84 10.50
CA GLU A 20 4.20 15.00 11.65
C GLU A 20 4.08 13.51 11.28
N LYS A 21 3.41 13.21 10.17
CA LYS A 21 3.01 11.85 9.79
C LYS A 21 3.06 11.65 8.29
N PRO A 22 3.22 10.41 7.83
CA PRO A 22 2.99 10.10 6.42
C PRO A 22 1.53 10.38 6.06
N ALA A 23 1.28 10.65 4.78
CA ALA A 23 -0.04 10.94 4.29
C ALA A 23 -0.41 10.09 3.07
N PHE A 24 -1.66 9.65 3.00
CA PHE A 24 -2.29 9.17 1.79
C PHE A 24 -3.14 10.29 1.23
N LEU A 25 -2.67 10.90 0.15
CA LEU A 25 -3.18 12.13 -0.43
C LEU A 25 -3.99 11.83 -1.69
N LYS A 26 -5.21 12.38 -1.77
CA LYS A 26 -6.01 12.47 -2.99
C LYS A 26 -6.14 13.93 -3.38
N ILE A 27 -5.77 14.26 -4.59
CA ILE A 27 -6.00 15.56 -5.21
C ILE A 27 -7.18 15.39 -6.18
N TYR A 28 -8.18 16.22 -6.04
CA TYR A 28 -9.43 16.10 -6.79
C TYR A 28 -9.95 17.47 -7.26
N SER A 29 -10.88 17.48 -8.19
CA SER A 29 -11.67 18.65 -8.53
C SER A 29 -13.17 18.30 -8.43
N PRO A 30 -14.02 19.21 -7.92
CA PRO A 30 -15.45 18.97 -7.79
C PRO A 30 -16.16 18.59 -9.11
N GLY A 31 -15.73 19.17 -10.23
CA GLY A 31 -16.30 18.92 -11.56
C GLY A 31 -15.74 17.67 -12.27
N CYS A 32 -14.83 16.95 -11.68
CA CYS A 32 -14.18 15.78 -12.29
C CYS A 32 -15.03 14.52 -12.11
N GLY A 33 -15.57 13.95 -13.19
CA GLY A 33 -16.39 12.72 -13.15
C GLY A 33 -15.68 11.53 -12.53
N HIS A 34 -14.38 11.33 -12.80
CA HIS A 34 -13.61 10.25 -12.18
C HIS A 34 -13.39 10.47 -10.67
N CYS A 35 -13.33 11.73 -10.23
CA CYS A 35 -13.24 12.07 -8.81
C CYS A 35 -14.55 11.76 -8.09
N VAL A 36 -15.67 12.05 -8.73
CA VAL A 36 -17.01 11.73 -8.22
C VAL A 36 -17.20 10.23 -8.13
N ALA A 37 -16.86 9.47 -9.16
CA ALA A 37 -17.03 8.02 -9.21
C ALA A 37 -16.27 7.28 -8.08
N MET A 38 -15.14 7.82 -7.60
CA MET A 38 -14.37 7.19 -6.52
C MET A 38 -14.70 7.73 -5.12
N LYS A 39 -15.62 8.68 -5.00
CA LYS A 39 -15.92 9.38 -3.73
C LYS A 39 -16.31 8.42 -2.61
N ASP A 40 -17.18 7.45 -2.91
CA ASP A 40 -17.66 6.49 -1.92
C ASP A 40 -16.55 5.54 -1.48
N ALA A 41 -15.74 5.04 -2.42
CA ALA A 41 -14.59 4.21 -2.11
C ALA A 41 -13.54 4.95 -1.25
N TRP A 42 -13.32 6.23 -1.52
CA TRP A 42 -12.44 7.08 -0.71
C TRP A 42 -12.99 7.30 0.70
N ASN A 43 -14.26 7.66 0.80
CA ASN A 43 -14.92 7.88 2.09
C ASN A 43 -14.96 6.62 2.97
N ALA A 44 -15.08 5.44 2.36
CA ALA A 44 -15.06 4.17 3.07
C ALA A 44 -13.72 3.89 3.78
N LEU A 45 -12.63 4.55 3.41
CA LEU A 45 -11.34 4.47 4.13
C LEU A 45 -11.49 4.91 5.60
N LYS A 46 -12.42 5.82 5.91
CA LYS A 46 -12.71 6.28 7.30
C LYS A 46 -13.10 5.12 8.22
N ASN A 47 -13.75 4.10 7.65
CA ASN A 47 -14.28 2.95 8.37
C ASN A 47 -13.36 1.72 8.30
N SER A 48 -12.20 1.82 7.63
CA SER A 48 -11.26 0.71 7.55
C SER A 48 -10.69 0.38 8.93
N LYS A 49 -10.87 -0.87 9.34
CA LYS A 49 -10.32 -1.40 10.61
C LYS A 49 -8.80 -1.45 10.56
N GLU A 50 -8.24 -1.74 9.38
CA GLU A 50 -6.81 -1.86 9.13
C GLU A 50 -6.11 -0.50 9.28
N LEU A 51 -6.72 0.59 8.79
CA LEU A 51 -6.14 1.93 8.85
C LEU A 51 -6.39 2.64 10.17
N LYS A 52 -7.46 2.30 10.90
CA LYS A 52 -7.94 3.05 12.07
C LYS A 52 -6.87 3.30 13.14
N ASN A 53 -6.01 2.31 13.38
CA ASN A 53 -4.97 2.36 14.41
C ASN A 53 -3.59 2.79 13.84
N LEU A 54 -3.50 3.14 12.56
CA LEU A 54 -2.25 3.58 11.96
C LEU A 54 -1.99 5.06 12.21
N ASP A 55 -0.72 5.38 12.34
CA ASP A 55 -0.27 6.76 12.46
C ASP A 55 -0.06 7.38 11.09
N ILE A 56 -1.16 7.68 10.41
CA ILE A 56 -1.22 8.22 9.04
C ILE A 56 -2.31 9.28 8.94
N ASN A 57 -2.08 10.26 8.08
CA ASN A 57 -3.10 11.21 7.64
C ASN A 57 -3.69 10.78 6.30
N ILE A 58 -5.02 10.74 6.19
CA ILE A 58 -5.73 10.58 4.93
C ILE A 58 -6.21 11.96 4.52
N ILE A 59 -5.65 12.50 3.45
CA ILE A 59 -5.86 13.88 3.04
C ILE A 59 -6.56 13.91 1.68
N GLU A 60 -7.68 14.61 1.60
CA GLU A 60 -8.23 15.02 0.30
C GLU A 60 -8.02 16.53 0.10
N MET A 61 -7.51 16.90 -1.05
CA MET A 61 -7.15 18.27 -1.38
C MET A 61 -7.82 18.68 -2.68
N ASP A 62 -8.46 19.85 -2.67
CA ASP A 62 -8.95 20.47 -3.89
C ASP A 62 -7.76 20.85 -4.80
N ALA A 63 -7.91 20.63 -6.10
CA ALA A 63 -6.87 20.97 -7.07
C ALA A 63 -6.55 22.48 -7.09
N ASP A 64 -7.54 23.31 -6.78
CA ASP A 64 -7.37 24.77 -6.69
C ASP A 64 -6.56 25.20 -5.45
N ALA A 65 -6.41 24.30 -4.49
CA ALA A 65 -5.54 24.52 -3.31
C ALA A 65 -4.06 24.27 -3.59
N ILE A 66 -3.69 23.84 -4.80
CA ILE A 66 -2.31 23.42 -5.08
C ILE A 66 -1.41 24.64 -5.31
N SER A 67 -0.49 24.82 -4.40
CA SER A 67 0.59 25.81 -4.49
C SER A 67 1.93 25.14 -4.80
N ASP A 68 2.94 25.93 -5.13
CA ASP A 68 4.30 25.42 -5.31
C ASP A 68 4.86 24.77 -4.04
N LYS A 69 4.41 25.21 -2.88
CA LYS A 69 4.72 24.61 -1.58
C LYS A 69 4.19 23.18 -1.48
N VAL A 70 2.97 22.92 -1.94
CA VAL A 70 2.40 21.57 -2.01
C VAL A 70 3.17 20.71 -2.99
N LYS A 71 3.49 21.24 -4.17
CA LYS A 71 4.26 20.53 -5.21
C LYS A 71 5.65 20.14 -4.75
N SER A 72 6.33 20.98 -3.97
CA SER A 72 7.67 20.69 -3.46
C SER A 72 7.69 19.51 -2.48
N LYS A 73 6.60 19.30 -1.73
CA LYS A 73 6.48 18.27 -0.70
C LYS A 73 5.77 17.00 -1.15
N SER A 74 4.90 17.09 -2.15
CA SER A 74 4.09 15.95 -2.61
C SER A 74 4.25 15.65 -4.10
N GLY A 75 5.14 16.37 -4.79
CA GLY A 75 5.43 16.18 -6.20
C GLY A 75 4.48 16.89 -7.15
N GLN A 76 4.92 17.04 -8.38
CA GLN A 76 4.15 17.63 -9.46
C GLN A 76 2.93 16.78 -9.81
N ILE A 77 1.87 17.42 -10.29
CA ILE A 77 0.66 16.76 -10.77
C ILE A 77 0.76 16.68 -12.29
N ASN A 78 1.32 15.58 -12.78
CA ASN A 78 1.60 15.43 -14.21
C ASN A 78 0.47 14.76 -15.00
N GLY A 79 -0.54 14.21 -14.31
CA GLY A 79 -1.59 13.39 -14.93
C GLY A 79 -3.02 13.89 -14.73
N GLY A 80 -3.21 15.11 -14.22
CA GLY A 80 -4.54 15.61 -13.91
C GLY A 80 -5.15 15.03 -12.63
N VAL A 81 -6.49 15.14 -12.49
CA VAL A 81 -7.22 14.68 -11.32
C VAL A 81 -8.15 13.50 -11.67
N PRO A 82 -8.38 12.54 -10.75
CA PRO A 82 -7.78 12.48 -9.42
C PRO A 82 -6.34 11.98 -9.46
N THR A 83 -5.45 12.67 -8.76
CA THR A 83 -4.11 12.16 -8.43
C THR A 83 -4.12 11.62 -7.02
N ILE A 84 -3.69 10.38 -6.84
CA ILE A 84 -3.63 9.71 -5.54
C ILE A 84 -2.19 9.27 -5.30
N ARG A 85 -1.65 9.56 -4.12
CA ARG A 85 -0.28 9.18 -3.76
C ARG A 85 -0.07 9.00 -2.27
N TYR A 86 0.88 8.17 -1.93
CA TYR A 86 1.41 8.07 -0.59
C TYR A 86 2.61 9.02 -0.46
N VAL A 87 2.57 9.91 0.52
CA VAL A 87 3.64 10.87 0.83
C VAL A 87 4.28 10.43 2.13
N LYS A 88 5.58 10.20 2.11
CA LYS A 88 6.33 9.88 3.34
C LYS A 88 6.39 11.09 4.26
N LYS A 89 6.61 10.83 5.54
CA LYS A 89 6.83 11.88 6.53
C LYS A 89 7.87 12.88 6.03
N ASN A 90 7.66 14.16 6.33
CA ASN A 90 8.43 15.32 5.85
C ASN A 90 8.31 15.61 4.33
N GLY A 91 7.53 14.85 3.56
CA GLY A 91 7.41 15.04 2.13
C GLY A 91 8.67 14.70 1.32
N GLU A 92 9.60 13.92 1.89
CA GLU A 92 10.88 13.60 1.23
C GLU A 92 10.70 12.72 0.00
N LYS A 93 9.69 11.84 0.03
CA LYS A 93 9.39 10.91 -1.06
C LYS A 93 7.89 10.69 -1.15
N TRP A 94 7.42 10.46 -2.37
CA TRP A 94 6.05 10.07 -2.64
C TRP A 94 6.00 8.92 -3.63
N VAL A 95 4.90 8.16 -3.60
CA VAL A 95 4.62 7.06 -4.51
C VAL A 95 3.22 7.21 -5.04
N ASP A 96 3.08 7.31 -6.37
CA ASP A 96 1.77 7.43 -7.00
C ASP A 96 1.01 6.11 -6.92
N TYR A 97 -0.27 6.20 -6.58
CA TYR A 97 -1.20 5.10 -6.60
C TYR A 97 -1.71 4.86 -8.02
N LYS A 98 -1.48 3.67 -8.55
CA LYS A 98 -1.84 3.28 -9.92
C LYS A 98 -2.80 2.10 -10.01
N ASN A 99 -3.21 1.54 -8.85
CA ASN A 99 -4.07 0.37 -8.79
C ASN A 99 -5.54 0.75 -8.96
N GLU A 100 -6.42 -0.25 -8.89
CA GLU A 100 -7.86 -0.06 -8.94
C GLU A 100 -8.36 0.83 -7.78
N ARG A 101 -9.29 1.74 -8.09
CA ARG A 101 -9.80 2.74 -7.14
C ARG A 101 -10.86 2.17 -6.19
N SER A 102 -10.70 0.93 -5.76
CA SER A 102 -11.51 0.30 -4.72
C SER A 102 -10.93 0.58 -3.33
N THR A 103 -11.78 0.62 -2.31
CA THR A 103 -11.37 0.82 -0.92
C THR A 103 -10.33 -0.20 -0.50
N LYS A 104 -10.52 -1.47 -0.87
CA LYS A 104 -9.63 -2.56 -0.52
C LYS A 104 -8.22 -2.37 -1.09
N GLU A 105 -8.11 -2.07 -2.38
CA GLU A 105 -6.81 -1.86 -3.04
C GLU A 105 -6.08 -0.63 -2.49
N MET A 106 -6.82 0.44 -2.14
CA MET A 106 -6.25 1.62 -1.49
C MET A 106 -5.72 1.30 -0.09
N VAL A 107 -6.45 0.51 0.70
CA VAL A 107 -6.00 0.04 2.02
C VAL A 107 -4.75 -0.82 1.89
N ASP A 108 -4.77 -1.82 1.01
CA ASP A 108 -3.63 -2.72 0.79
C ASP A 108 -2.37 -1.95 0.36
N PHE A 109 -2.51 -0.95 -0.51
CA PHE A 109 -1.42 -0.08 -0.93
C PHE A 109 -0.83 0.73 0.25
N VAL A 110 -1.68 1.34 1.08
CA VAL A 110 -1.21 2.09 2.26
C VAL A 110 -0.44 1.18 3.21
N LEU A 111 -0.95 -0.01 3.48
CA LEU A 111 -0.27 -0.99 4.34
C LEU A 111 1.08 -1.41 3.77
N GLU A 112 1.17 -1.60 2.46
CA GLU A 112 2.41 -1.91 1.76
C GLU A 112 3.44 -0.78 1.90
N GLN A 113 3.03 0.48 1.65
CA GLN A 113 3.91 1.63 1.78
C GLN A 113 4.41 1.87 3.22
N MET A 114 3.61 1.52 4.22
CA MET A 114 3.97 1.56 5.63
C MET A 114 4.78 0.32 6.08
N ASN A 115 5.10 -0.62 5.19
CA ASN A 115 5.74 -1.90 5.48
C ASN A 115 4.97 -2.76 6.51
N ILE A 116 3.67 -2.58 6.60
CA ILE A 116 2.81 -3.37 7.48
C ILE A 116 2.36 -4.60 6.70
N LYS A 117 2.93 -5.75 7.02
CA LYS A 117 2.50 -7.03 6.42
C LYS A 117 1.07 -7.31 6.85
N ASN A 118 0.15 -7.27 5.89
CA ASN A 118 -1.24 -7.65 6.12
C ASN A 118 -1.29 -9.16 6.38
N THR A 119 -1.35 -9.55 7.64
CA THR A 119 -1.29 -10.96 8.08
C THR A 119 -2.50 -11.76 7.59
N GLN A 120 -3.55 -11.10 7.14
CA GLN A 120 -4.78 -11.77 6.68
C GLN A 120 -4.75 -12.20 5.21
N MET A 121 -4.00 -11.50 4.32
CA MET A 121 -3.94 -11.87 2.90
C MET A 121 -2.80 -12.84 2.56
N GLY A 122 -1.74 -12.89 3.36
CA GLY A 122 -0.58 -13.77 3.15
C GLY A 122 -0.83 -15.25 3.46
N GLY A 123 -1.83 -15.59 4.27
CA GLY A 123 -2.04 -16.94 4.78
C GLY A 123 -2.26 -18.00 3.70
N LYS A 124 -2.99 -17.70 2.63
CA LYS A 124 -3.23 -18.67 1.54
C LYS A 124 -2.05 -18.81 0.57
N LYS A 125 -1.40 -17.69 0.19
CA LYS A 125 -0.23 -17.73 -0.73
C LYS A 125 1.01 -18.29 -0.02
N ILE A 126 1.29 -17.90 1.22
CA ILE A 126 2.41 -18.40 2.02
C ILE A 126 2.23 -19.90 2.33
N LYS A 127 1.05 -20.34 2.76
CA LYS A 127 0.76 -21.77 2.97
C LYS A 127 0.99 -22.60 1.70
N LYS A 128 0.62 -22.08 0.52
CA LYS A 128 0.82 -22.79 -0.76
C LYS A 128 2.30 -22.85 -1.15
N SER A 129 3.07 -21.79 -0.92
CA SER A 129 4.51 -21.73 -1.16
C SER A 129 5.28 -22.66 -0.21
N ILE A 130 5.01 -22.59 1.08
CA ILE A 130 5.62 -23.47 2.09
C ILE A 130 5.31 -24.93 1.80
N ARG A 131 4.05 -25.29 1.48
CA ARG A 131 3.68 -26.66 1.09
C ARG A 131 4.45 -27.16 -0.14
N LYS A 132 4.69 -26.27 -1.14
CA LYS A 132 5.46 -26.61 -2.35
C LYS A 132 6.95 -26.84 -2.01
N SER A 133 7.53 -26.04 -1.13
CA SER A 133 8.91 -26.19 -0.64
C SER A 133 9.09 -27.47 0.18
N ILE A 134 8.19 -27.75 1.12
CA ILE A 134 8.20 -28.98 1.92
C ILE A 134 8.08 -30.23 1.03
N ARG A 135 7.22 -30.20 -0.01
CA ARG A 135 7.14 -31.32 -0.98
C ARG A 135 8.46 -31.55 -1.71
N LYS A 136 9.15 -30.48 -2.14
CA LYS A 136 10.47 -30.59 -2.80
C LYS A 136 11.50 -31.19 -1.87
N ILE A 137 11.58 -30.73 -0.62
CA ILE A 137 12.52 -31.25 0.39
C ILE A 137 12.25 -32.73 0.70
N LYS A 138 10.99 -33.12 0.94
CA LYS A 138 10.62 -34.51 1.16
C LYS A 138 10.98 -35.43 -0.02
N LYS A 139 10.84 -34.94 -1.26
CA LYS A 139 11.21 -35.71 -2.47
C LYS A 139 12.73 -35.87 -2.60
N SER A 140 13.50 -34.84 -2.24
CA SER A 140 14.97 -34.88 -2.20
C SER A 140 15.49 -35.89 -1.16
N ILE A 141 14.97 -35.82 0.06
CA ILE A 141 15.35 -36.75 1.16
C ILE A 141 15.04 -38.20 0.78
N ARG A 142 13.85 -38.47 0.22
CA ARG A 142 13.51 -39.81 -0.26
C ARG A 142 14.47 -40.36 -1.32
N LYS A 143 14.93 -39.46 -2.23
CA LYS A 143 15.90 -39.81 -3.28
C LYS A 143 17.29 -40.16 -2.69
N SER A 144 17.73 -39.38 -1.69
CA SER A 144 18.99 -39.64 -0.96
C SER A 144 18.96 -40.95 -0.20
N ILE A 145 17.88 -41.22 0.54
CA ILE A 145 17.72 -42.47 1.28
C ILE A 145 17.71 -43.71 0.34
N ARG A 146 17.06 -43.59 -0.83
CA ARG A 146 17.09 -44.69 -1.82
C ARG A 146 18.51 -44.93 -2.37
N LYS A 147 19.27 -43.86 -2.61
CA LYS A 147 20.67 -43.95 -3.09
C LYS A 147 21.55 -44.64 -2.07
N SER A 148 21.45 -44.26 -0.78
CA SER A 148 22.24 -44.87 0.30
C SER A 148 21.91 -46.35 0.55
N LYS A 149 20.61 -46.73 0.41
CA LYS A 149 20.20 -48.13 0.51
C LYS A 149 20.73 -48.97 -0.65
N LYS A 150 20.82 -48.40 -1.87
CA LYS A 150 21.37 -49.11 -3.04
C LYS A 150 22.87 -49.35 -2.92
N SER A 151 23.64 -48.36 -2.42
CA SER A 151 25.08 -48.53 -2.21
C SER A 151 25.44 -49.57 -1.12
N ARG A 152 24.62 -49.64 -0.03
CA ARG A 152 24.82 -50.63 1.00
C ARG A 152 24.55 -52.08 0.54
N LYS A 153 23.70 -52.28 -0.49
CA LYS A 153 23.43 -53.62 -1.05
C LYS A 153 24.55 -54.10 -1.97
N THR A 154 25.34 -53.18 -2.55
CA THR A 154 26.45 -53.50 -3.46
C THR A 154 27.72 -53.91 -2.69
N ILE A 155 27.86 -53.53 -1.42
CA ILE A 155 29.04 -53.81 -0.57
C ILE A 155 28.90 -55.20 0.14
N ARG A 156 27.73 -55.83 0.05
CA ARG A 156 27.45 -57.13 0.72
C ARG A 156 27.46 -58.35 -0.25
N LYS A 157 27.92 -58.14 -1.47
CA LYS A 157 28.24 -59.19 -2.43
C LYS A 157 29.76 -59.25 -2.65
#